data_a922273a913877c1d04870a7aadbe479
#
_entry.id   a922273a913877c1d04870a7aadbe479
#
_cell.length_a   1.000
_cell.length_b   1.000
_cell.length_c   1.000
_cell.angle_alpha   90.00
_cell.angle_beta   90.00
_cell.angle_gamma   90.00
#
_symmetry.space_group_name_H-M   'P 1'
#
loop_
_entity.id
_entity.type
_entity.pdbx_description
1 polymer ?
#
loop_
_entity_poly.entity_id
_entity_poly.type
_entity_poly.pdbx_seq_one_letter_code
_entity_poly.pdbx_strand_id
1 'polypeptide(L)'
;MGVFDRVKKIWSQDMAIDLGTANTLVVLKGQGVVLNEPSVVAIVEQGGKKNVLAVGDEAKTMLGRTPGNISAIRPLRDGVIADFIVTEEMIKHFIKKVHKGSTFANPRILICVPTGSTPVERKAIQDSALAAGARRVQLIEEPIAAAIGAGLPISEATGSMIVDIGGGTSEIAVMSLGGLVYSKSLRIAGDAMDTAIVNYMRKEYNLLIGDSTAEKIKKEMGTAIPTGKNTYPVKGRDLRSGTPKEVNITEEDTAEALNDIMKEMINAIKQALENTPPELSADLVDMGLTLTGGGALLKNIDKRFSKETGLPVHVADDPLSCVAVGTGKALDQEQTFSTMLSEY
;
A
#
# COMPACT_ATOMS: atom_id res chain seq x y z
N MET A 1 -33.17 14.53 16.95
CA MET A 1 -32.14 14.83 15.95
C MET A 1 -32.37 16.26 15.48
N GLY A 2 -31.53 17.19 15.92
CA GLY A 2 -31.75 18.64 15.73
C GLY A 2 -31.39 19.08 14.30
N VAL A 3 -31.93 20.21 13.86
CA VAL A 3 -31.62 20.84 12.57
C VAL A 3 -30.10 21.04 12.41
N PHE A 4 -29.38 21.33 13.49
CA PHE A 4 -27.93 21.48 13.53
C PHE A 4 -27.18 20.18 13.20
N ASP A 5 -27.73 19.01 13.56
CA ASP A 5 -27.09 17.71 13.21
C ASP A 5 -27.29 17.37 11.72
N ARG A 6 -28.38 17.79 11.12
CA ARG A 6 -28.61 17.66 9.67
C ARG A 6 -27.72 18.60 8.88
N VAL A 7 -27.48 19.81 9.33
CA VAL A 7 -26.56 20.76 8.67
C VAL A 7 -25.12 20.31 8.79
N LYS A 8 -24.68 19.82 9.96
CA LYS A 8 -23.34 19.21 10.11
C LYS A 8 -23.10 18.00 9.20
N LYS A 9 -24.13 17.17 8.97
CA LYS A 9 -24.07 16.01 8.06
C LYS A 9 -23.86 16.38 6.59
N ILE A 10 -24.28 17.58 6.19
CA ILE A 10 -24.10 18.10 4.82
C ILE A 10 -22.63 18.57 4.59
N TRP A 11 -21.91 18.93 5.67
CA TRP A 11 -20.58 19.55 5.60
C TRP A 11 -19.43 18.59 5.94
N SER A 12 -19.72 17.41 6.48
CA SER A 12 -18.72 16.42 6.85
C SER A 12 -19.18 15.04 6.39
N GLN A 13 -18.64 14.58 5.27
CA GLN A 13 -18.93 13.25 4.75
C GLN A 13 -18.01 12.23 5.42
N ASP A 14 -18.58 11.07 5.77
CA ASP A 14 -17.80 9.93 6.26
C ASP A 14 -16.83 9.44 5.15
N MET A 15 -15.65 9.01 5.54
CA MET A 15 -14.57 8.67 4.62
C MET A 15 -13.89 7.38 5.00
N ALA A 16 -13.41 6.68 3.99
CA ALA A 16 -12.52 5.55 4.13
C ALA A 16 -11.11 5.98 3.70
N ILE A 17 -10.10 5.52 4.43
CA ILE A 17 -8.70 5.83 4.14
C ILE A 17 -7.93 4.52 4.02
N ASP A 18 -7.30 4.34 2.87
CA ASP A 18 -6.17 3.43 2.71
C ASP A 18 -4.89 4.20 3.02
N LEU A 19 -4.34 3.96 4.21
CA LEU A 19 -3.17 4.67 4.73
C LEU A 19 -1.90 3.88 4.37
N GLY A 20 -1.61 3.77 3.08
CA GLY A 20 -0.51 2.97 2.58
C GLY A 20 0.88 3.62 2.76
N THR A 21 1.92 2.79 2.83
CA THR A 21 3.33 3.23 2.93
C THR A 21 3.77 4.10 1.75
N ALA A 22 3.33 3.78 0.55
CA ALA A 22 3.70 4.50 -0.67
C ALA A 22 2.72 5.62 -1.01
N ASN A 23 1.42 5.31 -1.01
CA ASN A 23 0.34 6.23 -1.34
C ASN A 23 -0.78 6.10 -0.30
N THR A 24 -1.44 7.22 -0.03
CA THR A 24 -2.70 7.28 0.71
C THR A 24 -3.85 7.52 -0.26
N LEU A 25 -4.86 6.66 -0.22
CA LEU A 25 -6.10 6.83 -0.98
C LEU A 25 -7.26 7.18 -0.02
N VAL A 26 -8.13 8.09 -0.46
CA VAL A 26 -9.31 8.45 0.29
C VAL A 26 -10.55 8.24 -0.55
N VAL A 27 -11.52 7.55 0.03
CA VAL A 27 -12.85 7.32 -0.53
C VAL A 27 -13.87 8.09 0.30
N LEU A 28 -14.72 8.89 -0.34
CA LEU A 28 -15.88 9.48 0.30
C LEU A 28 -17.11 8.58 0.13
N LYS A 29 -17.89 8.49 1.19
CA LYS A 29 -19.13 7.72 1.18
C LYS A 29 -20.02 8.13 0.01
N GLY A 30 -20.32 7.15 -0.89
CA GLY A 30 -21.16 7.35 -2.07
C GLY A 30 -20.51 8.13 -3.23
N GLN A 31 -19.21 8.46 -3.18
CA GLN A 31 -18.52 9.18 -4.26
C GLN A 31 -17.33 8.43 -4.88
N GLY A 32 -16.89 7.33 -4.26
CA GLY A 32 -15.71 6.59 -4.71
C GLY A 32 -14.38 7.26 -4.29
N VAL A 33 -13.29 6.91 -4.97
CA VAL A 33 -11.95 7.46 -4.70
C VAL A 33 -11.90 8.92 -5.09
N VAL A 34 -11.63 9.80 -4.13
CA VAL A 34 -11.58 11.26 -4.31
C VAL A 34 -10.17 11.84 -4.13
N LEU A 35 -9.25 11.05 -3.58
CA LEU A 35 -7.85 11.43 -3.41
C LEU A 35 -6.96 10.19 -3.55
N ASN A 36 -5.86 10.35 -4.27
CA ASN A 36 -4.77 9.38 -4.35
C ASN A 36 -3.47 10.18 -4.38
N GLU A 37 -2.76 10.21 -3.27
CA GLU A 37 -1.52 10.97 -3.13
C GLU A 37 -0.43 10.18 -2.43
N PRO A 38 0.84 10.46 -2.75
CA PRO A 38 1.97 9.87 -2.05
C PRO A 38 1.92 10.14 -0.53
N SER A 39 2.24 9.13 0.27
CA SER A 39 2.38 9.24 1.72
C SER A 39 3.74 9.88 2.07
N VAL A 40 3.93 11.12 1.64
CA VAL A 40 5.16 11.89 1.81
C VAL A 40 4.83 13.26 2.39
N VAL A 41 5.65 13.72 3.34
CA VAL A 41 5.55 15.03 3.96
C VAL A 41 6.91 15.71 3.92
N ALA A 42 6.95 16.94 3.43
CA ALA A 42 8.12 17.81 3.54
C ALA A 42 7.99 18.69 4.78
N ILE A 43 9.01 18.67 5.61
CA ILE A 43 9.08 19.46 6.86
C ILE A 43 10.28 20.38 6.80
N VAL A 44 10.10 21.59 7.32
CA VAL A 44 11.17 22.55 7.56
C VAL A 44 11.40 22.68 9.06
N GLU A 45 12.65 22.60 9.50
CA GLU A 45 13.04 22.82 10.88
C GLU A 45 13.56 24.24 11.05
N GLN A 46 12.86 25.05 11.86
CA GLN A 46 13.21 26.43 12.19
C GLN A 46 13.12 26.64 13.69
N GLY A 47 14.23 27.03 14.33
CA GLY A 47 14.24 27.32 15.76
C GLY A 47 13.81 26.13 16.65
N GLY A 48 14.10 24.88 16.24
CA GLY A 48 13.72 23.67 16.97
C GLY A 48 12.24 23.28 16.80
N LYS A 49 11.49 23.96 15.93
CA LYS A 49 10.11 23.61 15.58
C LYS A 49 10.06 23.00 14.18
N LYS A 50 9.35 21.89 14.06
CA LYS A 50 9.04 21.25 12.78
C LYS A 50 7.73 21.80 12.24
N ASN A 51 7.76 22.38 11.04
CA ASN A 51 6.56 22.85 10.35
C ASN A 51 6.39 22.10 9.04
N VAL A 52 5.16 21.74 8.70
CA VAL A 52 4.85 21.10 7.42
C VAL A 52 4.95 22.12 6.30
N LEU A 53 5.75 21.82 5.30
CA LEU A 53 5.96 22.64 4.10
C LEU A 53 5.07 22.18 2.94
N ALA A 54 4.99 20.85 2.71
CA ALA A 54 4.21 20.26 1.65
C ALA A 54 3.77 18.84 2.03
N VAL A 55 2.73 18.33 1.40
CA VAL A 55 2.20 16.96 1.59
C VAL A 55 1.87 16.38 0.21
N GLY A 56 1.98 15.06 0.07
CA GLY A 56 1.57 14.36 -1.13
C GLY A 56 2.52 14.56 -2.32
N ASP A 57 1.97 14.83 -3.49
CA ASP A 57 2.73 14.95 -4.75
C ASP A 57 3.80 16.04 -4.68
N GLU A 58 3.49 17.18 -4.10
CA GLU A 58 4.45 18.27 -3.94
C GLU A 58 5.65 17.84 -3.09
N ALA A 59 5.40 17.19 -1.95
CA ALA A 59 6.44 16.67 -1.07
C ALA A 59 7.27 15.55 -1.75
N LYS A 60 6.64 14.70 -2.58
CA LYS A 60 7.32 13.63 -3.32
C LYS A 60 8.39 14.19 -4.27
N THR A 61 8.14 15.32 -4.92
CA THR A 61 9.14 15.95 -5.80
C THR A 61 10.40 16.39 -5.07
N MET A 62 10.32 16.57 -3.75
CA MET A 62 11.41 17.03 -2.88
C MET A 62 12.28 15.88 -2.35
N LEU A 63 11.85 14.63 -2.47
CA LEU A 63 12.60 13.46 -1.98
C LEU A 63 14.00 13.40 -2.60
N GLY A 64 15.02 13.35 -1.72
CA GLY A 64 16.43 13.30 -2.12
C GLY A 64 16.98 14.57 -2.78
N ARG A 65 16.26 15.70 -2.70
CA ARG A 65 16.63 16.98 -3.35
C ARG A 65 16.57 18.19 -2.41
N THR A 66 16.33 17.96 -1.12
CA THR A 66 16.17 19.03 -0.12
C THR A 66 17.50 19.55 0.42
N PRO A 67 17.62 20.87 0.70
CA PRO A 67 18.72 21.41 1.46
C PRO A 67 18.63 20.99 2.94
N GLY A 68 19.73 21.21 3.72
CA GLY A 68 19.90 20.62 5.04
C GLY A 68 18.86 20.97 6.13
N ASN A 69 18.09 22.04 5.97
CA ASN A 69 17.02 22.44 6.90
C ASN A 69 15.62 21.96 6.49
N ILE A 70 15.49 21.32 5.33
CA ILE A 70 14.25 20.74 4.83
C ILE A 70 14.46 19.23 4.69
N SER A 71 13.52 18.44 5.16
CA SER A 71 13.51 17.00 4.95
C SER A 71 12.16 16.56 4.40
N ALA A 72 12.19 15.77 3.32
CA ALA A 72 11.01 15.07 2.83
C ALA A 72 11.07 13.63 3.36
N ILE A 73 10.04 13.22 4.09
CA ILE A 73 9.99 11.93 4.77
C ILE A 73 8.71 11.17 4.45
N ARG A 74 8.77 9.84 4.54
CA ARG A 74 7.60 8.97 4.56
C ARG A 74 7.26 8.69 6.02
N PRO A 75 6.11 9.18 6.53
CA PRO A 75 5.74 9.00 7.93
C PRO A 75 5.27 7.58 8.25
N LEU A 76 5.01 6.78 7.21
CA LEU A 76 4.66 5.37 7.30
C LEU A 76 5.79 4.51 6.70
N ARG A 77 6.13 3.41 7.36
CA ARG A 77 7.08 2.40 6.88
C ARG A 77 6.59 1.03 7.26
N ASP A 78 6.68 0.10 6.33
CA ASP A 78 6.31 -1.31 6.57
C ASP A 78 4.92 -1.46 7.20
N GLY A 79 3.96 -0.64 6.74
CA GLY A 79 2.58 -0.63 7.23
C GLY A 79 2.37 -0.03 8.63
N VAL A 80 3.40 0.58 9.23
CA VAL A 80 3.31 1.17 10.58
C VAL A 80 3.69 2.66 10.59
N ILE A 81 3.22 3.37 11.62
CA ILE A 81 3.56 4.78 11.83
C ILE A 81 5.02 4.87 12.32
N ALA A 82 5.87 5.51 11.53
CA ALA A 82 7.25 5.83 11.88
C ALA A 82 7.38 7.19 12.58
N ASP A 83 6.52 8.15 12.26
CA ASP A 83 6.45 9.47 12.90
C ASP A 83 4.98 9.88 13.12
N PHE A 84 4.56 9.84 14.39
CA PHE A 84 3.18 10.10 14.79
C PHE A 84 2.71 11.52 14.44
N ILE A 85 3.53 12.53 14.75
CA ILE A 85 3.19 13.95 14.53
C ILE A 85 3.02 14.24 13.05
N VAL A 86 3.93 13.71 12.24
CA VAL A 86 3.90 13.92 10.79
C VAL A 86 2.74 13.16 10.15
N THR A 87 2.40 11.96 10.66
CA THR A 87 1.21 11.21 10.21
C THR A 87 -0.07 11.95 10.53
N GLU A 88 -0.22 12.50 11.75
CA GLU A 88 -1.37 13.32 12.14
C GLU A 88 -1.55 14.50 11.19
N GLU A 89 -0.50 15.27 10.93
CA GLU A 89 -0.55 16.42 10.01
C GLU A 89 -0.87 16.00 8.56
N MET A 90 -0.37 14.85 8.12
CA MET A 90 -0.71 14.29 6.81
C MET A 90 -2.20 13.93 6.71
N ILE A 91 -2.75 13.20 7.68
CA ILE A 91 -4.18 12.86 7.74
C ILE A 91 -5.03 14.12 7.80
N LYS A 92 -4.65 15.09 8.63
CA LYS A 92 -5.33 16.39 8.75
C LYS A 92 -5.33 17.18 7.43
N HIS A 93 -4.21 17.15 6.71
CA HIS A 93 -4.13 17.74 5.37
C HIS A 93 -5.14 17.07 4.42
N PHE A 94 -5.19 15.74 4.37
CA PHE A 94 -6.12 15.01 3.51
C PHE A 94 -7.58 15.23 3.88
N ILE A 95 -7.93 15.23 5.17
CA ILE A 95 -9.28 15.59 5.64
C ILE A 95 -9.69 16.98 5.12
N LYS A 96 -8.82 17.99 5.28
CA LYS A 96 -9.09 19.35 4.81
C LYS A 96 -9.23 19.42 3.29
N LYS A 97 -8.34 18.73 2.56
CA LYS A 97 -8.35 18.73 1.09
C LYS A 97 -9.62 18.13 0.53
N VAL A 98 -10.05 16.98 1.06
CA VAL A 98 -11.26 16.28 0.63
C VAL A 98 -12.54 17.06 0.99
N HIS A 99 -12.56 17.75 2.13
CA HIS A 99 -13.69 18.59 2.55
C HIS A 99 -13.55 20.06 2.10
N LYS A 100 -12.79 20.32 1.01
CA LYS A 100 -12.66 21.65 0.39
C LYS A 100 -12.24 22.76 1.37
N GLY A 101 -11.35 22.43 2.30
CA GLY A 101 -10.81 23.39 3.27
C GLY A 101 -11.73 23.67 4.46
N SER A 102 -12.84 22.95 4.63
CA SER A 102 -13.71 23.10 5.79
C SER A 102 -12.94 22.80 7.09
N THR A 103 -12.86 23.80 7.98
CA THR A 103 -12.28 23.65 9.32
C THR A 103 -13.21 22.94 10.31
N PHE A 104 -14.48 22.75 9.94
CA PHE A 104 -15.52 22.10 10.74
C PHE A 104 -15.78 20.65 10.32
N ALA A 105 -14.99 20.11 9.38
CA ALA A 105 -15.12 18.71 9.00
C ALA A 105 -14.75 17.81 10.19
N ASN A 106 -15.67 16.95 10.57
CA ASN A 106 -15.53 16.00 11.68
C ASN A 106 -16.11 14.64 11.22
N PRO A 107 -15.42 13.96 10.26
CA PRO A 107 -15.91 12.74 9.66
C PRO A 107 -15.80 11.55 10.60
N ARG A 108 -16.63 10.51 10.37
CA ARG A 108 -16.29 9.16 10.77
C ARG A 108 -15.28 8.63 9.72
N ILE A 109 -14.24 7.97 10.19
CA ILE A 109 -13.19 7.44 9.33
C ILE A 109 -13.09 5.93 9.54
N LEU A 110 -13.09 5.18 8.45
CA LEU A 110 -12.70 3.77 8.39
C LEU A 110 -11.32 3.68 7.77
N ILE A 111 -10.36 3.06 8.46
CA ILE A 111 -8.96 2.94 8.02
C ILE A 111 -8.61 1.46 7.87
N CYS A 112 -7.97 1.08 6.76
CA CYS A 112 -7.40 -0.24 6.63
C CYS A 112 -6.04 -0.34 7.36
N VAL A 113 -5.76 -1.51 7.89
CA VAL A 113 -4.52 -1.81 8.63
C VAL A 113 -4.00 -3.19 8.24
N PRO A 114 -2.66 -3.39 8.20
CA PRO A 114 -2.08 -4.70 7.98
C PRO A 114 -2.52 -5.71 9.05
N THR A 115 -2.71 -6.99 8.67
CA THR A 115 -3.09 -8.05 9.63
C THR A 115 -2.05 -8.24 10.72
N GLY A 116 -0.76 -8.05 10.39
CA GLY A 116 0.35 -8.14 11.34
C GLY A 116 0.49 -6.97 12.30
N SER A 117 -0.38 -5.94 12.24
CA SER A 117 -0.31 -4.78 13.12
C SER A 117 -0.59 -5.14 14.57
N THR A 118 0.31 -4.73 15.47
CA THR A 118 0.15 -4.89 16.91
C THR A 118 -0.98 -4.00 17.47
N PRO A 119 -1.55 -4.30 18.64
CA PRO A 119 -2.53 -3.43 19.29
C PRO A 119 -2.03 -1.99 19.50
N VAL A 120 -0.73 -1.81 19.76
CA VAL A 120 -0.11 -0.49 19.93
C VAL A 120 -0.10 0.29 18.60
N GLU A 121 0.26 -0.37 17.50
CA GLU A 121 0.26 0.23 16.16
C GLU A 121 -1.16 0.58 15.70
N ARG A 122 -2.15 -0.30 15.92
CA ARG A 122 -3.57 -0.04 15.64
C ARG A 122 -4.08 1.17 16.43
N LYS A 123 -3.74 1.22 17.73
CA LYS A 123 -4.08 2.35 18.59
C LYS A 123 -3.43 3.65 18.10
N ALA A 124 -2.17 3.61 17.68
CA ALA A 124 -1.46 4.78 17.15
C ALA A 124 -2.13 5.35 15.89
N ILE A 125 -2.58 4.48 14.97
CA ILE A 125 -3.32 4.89 13.77
C ILE A 125 -4.66 5.56 14.16
N GLN A 126 -5.39 4.95 15.10
CA GLN A 126 -6.66 5.49 15.58
C GLN A 126 -6.48 6.87 16.24
N ASP A 127 -5.49 6.99 17.13
CA ASP A 127 -5.22 8.24 17.84
C ASP A 127 -4.75 9.34 16.89
N SER A 128 -3.94 9.04 15.87
CA SER A 128 -3.54 10.00 14.83
C SER A 128 -4.76 10.54 14.06
N ALA A 129 -5.71 9.68 13.70
CA ALA A 129 -6.89 10.08 12.97
C ALA A 129 -7.88 10.90 13.85
N LEU A 130 -8.02 10.54 15.14
CA LEU A 130 -8.80 11.33 16.11
C LEU A 130 -8.18 12.71 16.32
N ALA A 131 -6.86 12.79 16.52
CA ALA A 131 -6.13 14.05 16.67
C ALA A 131 -6.22 14.93 15.39
N ALA A 132 -6.27 14.29 14.21
CA ALA A 132 -6.49 14.97 12.93
C ALA A 132 -7.91 15.54 12.76
N GLY A 133 -8.86 15.20 13.65
CA GLY A 133 -10.21 15.76 13.68
C GLY A 133 -11.33 14.77 13.34
N ALA A 134 -11.07 13.48 13.28
CA ALA A 134 -12.13 12.48 13.14
C ALA A 134 -12.99 12.43 14.42
N ARG A 135 -14.31 12.22 14.26
CA ARG A 135 -15.23 12.02 15.41
C ARG A 135 -15.27 10.58 15.90
N ARG A 136 -15.00 9.63 15.02
CA ARG A 136 -14.97 8.19 15.27
C ARG A 136 -14.04 7.54 14.25
N VAL A 137 -13.25 6.59 14.69
CA VAL A 137 -12.33 5.81 13.84
C VAL A 137 -12.60 4.33 14.06
N GLN A 138 -12.80 3.62 12.96
CA GLN A 138 -12.90 2.16 12.91
C GLN A 138 -11.78 1.62 12.02
N LEU A 139 -11.39 0.39 12.26
CA LEU A 139 -10.35 -0.29 11.51
C LEU A 139 -10.91 -1.51 10.79
N ILE A 140 -10.36 -1.81 9.60
CA ILE A 140 -10.57 -3.03 8.84
C ILE A 140 -9.22 -3.59 8.41
N GLU A 141 -9.08 -4.90 8.36
CA GLU A 141 -7.81 -5.50 7.91
C GLU A 141 -7.63 -5.38 6.40
N GLU A 142 -6.43 -5.01 5.96
CA GLU A 142 -6.10 -4.78 4.54
C GLU A 142 -6.53 -5.91 3.60
N PRO A 143 -6.25 -7.20 3.87
CA PRO A 143 -6.64 -8.26 2.96
C PRO A 143 -8.16 -8.44 2.86
N ILE A 144 -8.92 -8.14 3.93
CA ILE A 144 -10.38 -8.15 3.87
C ILE A 144 -10.86 -7.02 2.95
N ALA A 145 -10.34 -5.81 3.16
CA ALA A 145 -10.64 -4.66 2.32
C ALA A 145 -10.26 -4.94 0.85
N ALA A 146 -9.06 -5.46 0.60
CA ALA A 146 -8.60 -5.82 -0.74
C ALA A 146 -9.54 -6.81 -1.43
N ALA A 147 -9.98 -7.85 -0.72
CA ALA A 147 -10.89 -8.87 -1.24
C ALA A 147 -12.29 -8.31 -1.56
N ILE A 148 -12.85 -7.46 -0.68
CA ILE A 148 -14.10 -6.73 -0.94
C ILE A 148 -13.95 -5.84 -2.19
N GLY A 149 -12.81 -5.15 -2.30
CA GLY A 149 -12.50 -4.29 -3.44
C GLY A 149 -12.42 -5.06 -4.75
N ALA A 150 -11.71 -6.18 -4.75
CA ALA A 150 -11.55 -7.09 -5.88
C ALA A 150 -12.83 -7.86 -6.22
N GLY A 151 -13.89 -7.79 -5.38
CA GLY A 151 -15.15 -8.46 -5.62
C GLY A 151 -15.13 -9.96 -5.36
N LEU A 152 -14.24 -10.44 -4.50
CA LEU A 152 -14.17 -11.85 -4.12
C LEU A 152 -15.40 -12.25 -3.27
N PRO A 153 -15.91 -13.49 -3.39
CA PRO A 153 -17.10 -13.97 -2.68
C PRO A 153 -16.77 -14.35 -1.22
N ILE A 154 -16.17 -13.43 -0.47
CA ILE A 154 -15.63 -13.69 0.89
C ILE A 154 -16.71 -14.09 1.92
N SER A 155 -17.98 -13.75 1.68
CA SER A 155 -19.08 -14.08 2.58
C SER A 155 -19.65 -15.50 2.33
N GLU A 156 -19.23 -16.16 1.26
CA GLU A 156 -19.65 -17.50 0.92
C GLU A 156 -18.82 -18.57 1.61
N ALA A 157 -19.35 -19.81 1.68
CA ALA A 157 -18.63 -20.98 2.20
C ALA A 157 -17.66 -21.53 1.14
N THR A 158 -16.82 -20.68 0.58
CA THR A 158 -15.86 -20.98 -0.49
C THR A 158 -14.52 -20.34 -0.14
N GLY A 159 -13.41 -21.06 -0.41
CA GLY A 159 -12.08 -20.55 -0.21
C GLY A 159 -11.74 -19.43 -1.19
N SER A 160 -11.41 -18.25 -0.70
CA SER A 160 -10.90 -17.12 -1.48
C SER A 160 -9.50 -16.76 -1.02
N MET A 161 -8.53 -16.68 -1.94
CA MET A 161 -7.16 -16.30 -1.62
C MET A 161 -6.79 -14.98 -2.27
N ILE A 162 -6.23 -14.07 -1.47
CA ILE A 162 -5.74 -12.78 -1.93
C ILE A 162 -4.28 -12.58 -1.54
N VAL A 163 -3.53 -11.92 -2.43
CA VAL A 163 -2.17 -11.44 -2.18
C VAL A 163 -2.14 -9.97 -2.55
N ASP A 164 -2.16 -9.11 -1.55
CA ASP A 164 -2.04 -7.67 -1.73
C ASP A 164 -0.59 -7.25 -1.57
N ILE A 165 0.01 -6.68 -2.62
CA ILE A 165 1.42 -6.28 -2.65
C ILE A 165 1.49 -4.75 -2.68
N GLY A 166 1.61 -4.16 -1.50
CA GLY A 166 1.68 -2.72 -1.30
C GLY A 166 3.07 -2.10 -1.54
N GLY A 167 3.31 -0.97 -0.91
CA GLY A 167 4.63 -0.31 -0.90
C GLY A 167 5.57 -0.93 0.12
N GLY A 168 5.14 -1.05 1.38
CA GLY A 168 5.95 -1.55 2.50
C GLY A 168 5.66 -2.99 2.89
N THR A 169 4.40 -3.44 2.72
CA THR A 169 3.94 -4.77 3.12
C THR A 169 3.31 -5.54 1.99
N SER A 170 3.37 -6.87 2.08
CA SER A 170 2.55 -7.78 1.29
C SER A 170 1.68 -8.61 2.22
N GLU A 171 0.37 -8.55 2.03
CA GLU A 171 -0.63 -9.28 2.81
C GLU A 171 -1.09 -10.50 2.02
N ILE A 172 -0.95 -11.68 2.63
CA ILE A 172 -1.40 -12.95 2.04
C ILE A 172 -2.50 -13.48 2.95
N ALA A 173 -3.69 -13.72 2.41
CA ALA A 173 -4.80 -14.22 3.21
C ALA A 173 -5.67 -15.22 2.44
N VAL A 174 -6.20 -16.19 3.19
CA VAL A 174 -7.27 -17.08 2.78
C VAL A 174 -8.49 -16.79 3.63
N MET A 175 -9.62 -16.62 2.99
CA MET A 175 -10.88 -16.20 3.61
C MET A 175 -12.00 -17.14 3.21
N SER A 176 -12.98 -17.31 4.12
CA SER A 176 -14.26 -17.98 3.89
C SER A 176 -15.27 -17.52 4.93
N LEU A 177 -16.57 -17.49 4.60
CA LEU A 177 -17.66 -17.12 5.51
C LEU A 177 -17.43 -15.78 6.25
N GLY A 178 -16.84 -14.81 5.57
CA GLY A 178 -16.58 -13.48 6.11
C GLY A 178 -15.43 -13.39 7.11
N GLY A 179 -14.64 -14.44 7.28
CA GLY A 179 -13.52 -14.49 8.23
C GLY A 179 -12.18 -14.84 7.56
N LEU A 180 -11.10 -14.44 8.22
CA LEU A 180 -9.76 -14.88 7.87
C LEU A 180 -9.53 -16.31 8.40
N VAL A 181 -9.25 -17.23 7.48
CA VAL A 181 -8.85 -18.61 7.80
C VAL A 181 -7.36 -18.69 8.05
N TYR A 182 -6.60 -17.98 7.21
CA TYR A 182 -5.16 -17.79 7.36
C TYR A 182 -4.80 -16.39 6.91
N SER A 183 -3.85 -15.77 7.59
CA SER A 183 -3.27 -14.51 7.15
C SER A 183 -1.80 -14.42 7.52
N LYS A 184 -1.03 -13.75 6.66
CA LYS A 184 0.38 -13.47 6.88
C LYS A 184 0.74 -12.13 6.25
N SER A 185 1.35 -11.27 7.06
CA SER A 185 1.95 -10.02 6.61
C SER A 185 3.46 -10.20 6.44
N LEU A 186 3.99 -9.73 5.32
CA LEU A 186 5.42 -9.69 5.01
C LEU A 186 5.87 -8.23 4.87
N ARG A 187 6.99 -7.87 5.47
CA ARG A 187 7.66 -6.57 5.23
C ARG A 187 8.52 -6.60 3.97
N ILE A 188 7.98 -7.18 2.90
CA ILE A 188 8.61 -7.36 1.60
C ILE A 188 7.58 -6.97 0.56
N ALA A 189 7.79 -5.82 -0.10
CA ALA A 189 6.88 -5.26 -1.07
C ALA A 189 7.60 -4.29 -2.02
N GLY A 190 6.94 -3.28 -2.54
CA GLY A 190 7.48 -2.35 -3.51
C GLY A 190 8.79 -1.66 -3.11
N ASP A 191 8.94 -1.27 -1.85
CA ASP A 191 10.15 -0.59 -1.34
C ASP A 191 11.34 -1.57 -1.22
N ALA A 192 11.07 -2.82 -0.88
CA ALA A 192 12.09 -3.89 -0.90
C ALA A 192 12.57 -4.17 -2.33
N MET A 193 11.66 -4.13 -3.31
CA MET A 193 12.02 -4.26 -4.73
C MET A 193 12.93 -3.10 -5.19
N ASP A 194 12.62 -1.86 -4.79
CA ASP A 194 13.45 -0.69 -5.09
C ASP A 194 14.84 -0.82 -4.49
N THR A 195 14.93 -1.25 -3.23
CA THR A 195 16.18 -1.51 -2.54
C THR A 195 17.01 -2.61 -3.22
N ALA A 196 16.36 -3.68 -3.68
CA ALA A 196 17.02 -4.76 -4.42
C ALA A 196 17.61 -4.25 -5.73
N ILE A 197 16.90 -3.40 -6.47
CA ILE A 197 17.39 -2.75 -7.70
C ILE A 197 18.59 -1.83 -7.38
N VAL A 198 18.53 -0.99 -6.33
CA VAL A 198 19.66 -0.14 -5.92
C VAL A 198 20.90 -1.00 -5.64
N ASN A 199 20.73 -2.10 -4.91
CA ASN A 199 21.83 -2.99 -4.56
C ASN A 199 22.40 -3.70 -5.79
N TYR A 200 21.55 -4.14 -6.70
CA TYR A 200 21.96 -4.76 -7.98
C TYR A 200 22.78 -3.78 -8.82
N MET A 201 22.30 -2.55 -9.01
CA MET A 201 23.01 -1.50 -9.76
C MET A 201 24.36 -1.17 -9.15
N ARG A 202 24.45 -1.18 -7.81
CA ARG A 202 25.71 -0.97 -7.10
C ARG A 202 26.70 -2.12 -7.36
N LYS A 203 26.21 -3.35 -7.27
CA LYS A 203 27.05 -4.56 -7.36
C LYS A 203 27.53 -4.83 -8.78
N GLU A 204 26.61 -4.86 -9.75
CA GLU A 204 26.89 -5.30 -11.10
C GLU A 204 27.43 -4.16 -12.00
N TYR A 205 26.96 -2.93 -11.80
CA TYR A 205 27.29 -1.78 -12.65
C TYR A 205 28.24 -0.77 -12.00
N ASN A 206 28.58 -0.94 -10.69
CA ASN A 206 29.28 0.04 -9.88
C ASN A 206 28.60 1.45 -9.94
N LEU A 207 27.29 1.47 -10.05
CA LEU A 207 26.49 2.68 -10.23
C LEU A 207 25.62 2.94 -8.99
N LEU A 208 25.79 4.09 -8.36
CA LEU A 208 24.93 4.54 -7.27
C LEU A 208 23.74 5.30 -7.84
N ILE A 209 22.54 4.79 -7.60
CA ILE A 209 21.26 5.42 -7.91
C ILE A 209 20.48 5.72 -6.64
N GLY A 210 19.54 6.64 -6.69
CA GLY A 210 18.61 6.93 -5.60
C GLY A 210 17.31 6.13 -5.73
N ASP A 211 16.52 6.08 -4.62
CA ASP A 211 15.28 5.32 -4.52
C ASP A 211 14.26 5.70 -5.62
N SER A 212 14.14 7.00 -5.94
CA SER A 212 13.24 7.44 -7.01
C SER A 212 13.64 6.94 -8.39
N THR A 213 14.93 6.72 -8.64
CA THR A 213 15.43 6.12 -9.88
C THR A 213 15.13 4.63 -9.89
N ALA A 214 15.30 3.93 -8.75
CA ALA A 214 14.98 2.53 -8.63
C ALA A 214 13.47 2.26 -8.80
N GLU A 215 12.60 3.09 -8.19
CA GLU A 215 11.16 3.03 -8.40
C GLU A 215 10.80 3.19 -9.88
N LYS A 216 11.46 4.10 -10.59
CA LYS A 216 11.25 4.30 -12.02
C LYS A 216 11.69 3.08 -12.83
N ILE A 217 12.85 2.51 -12.54
CA ILE A 217 13.34 1.27 -13.18
C ILE A 217 12.33 0.14 -12.95
N LYS A 218 11.86 -0.05 -11.71
CA LYS A 218 10.86 -1.07 -11.37
C LYS A 218 9.59 -0.92 -12.21
N LYS A 219 9.07 0.30 -12.35
CA LYS A 219 7.84 0.57 -13.12
C LYS A 219 8.00 0.40 -14.62
N GLU A 220 9.13 0.78 -15.18
CA GLU A 220 9.36 0.78 -16.64
C GLU A 220 9.92 -0.56 -17.14
N MET A 221 10.80 -1.19 -16.37
CA MET A 221 11.57 -2.37 -16.78
C MET A 221 11.42 -3.56 -15.86
N GLY A 222 10.83 -3.38 -14.66
CA GLY A 222 10.67 -4.45 -13.68
C GLY A 222 9.86 -5.62 -14.20
N THR A 223 10.39 -6.82 -14.07
CA THR A 223 9.70 -8.06 -14.47
C THR A 223 10.06 -9.22 -13.56
N ALA A 224 9.09 -10.09 -13.28
CA ALA A 224 9.33 -11.33 -12.56
C ALA A 224 9.87 -12.45 -13.46
N ILE A 225 9.60 -12.37 -14.77
CA ILE A 225 10.13 -13.28 -15.81
C ILE A 225 10.49 -12.42 -17.02
N PRO A 226 11.76 -12.40 -17.46
CA PRO A 226 12.17 -11.64 -18.62
C PRO A 226 11.58 -12.26 -19.89
N THR A 227 11.07 -11.44 -20.79
CA THR A 227 10.44 -11.86 -22.05
C THR A 227 10.92 -11.07 -23.25
N GLY A 228 11.61 -9.96 -23.04
CA GLY A 228 12.05 -9.04 -24.07
C GLY A 228 13.56 -8.79 -24.04
N LYS A 229 14.06 -8.19 -25.12
CA LYS A 229 15.45 -7.72 -25.23
C LYS A 229 15.56 -6.20 -25.12
N ASN A 230 14.54 -5.56 -24.52
CA ASN A 230 14.53 -4.12 -24.36
C ASN A 230 15.64 -3.66 -23.41
N THR A 231 16.22 -2.51 -23.73
CA THR A 231 17.21 -1.85 -22.86
C THR A 231 16.66 -0.53 -22.35
N TYR A 232 17.09 -0.16 -21.15
CA TYR A 232 16.67 1.08 -20.51
C TYR A 232 17.88 1.85 -19.99
N PRO A 233 18.07 3.13 -20.36
CA PRO A 233 19.19 3.95 -19.91
C PRO A 233 18.98 4.40 -18.46
N VAL A 234 19.96 4.13 -17.61
CA VAL A 234 19.97 4.51 -16.19
C VAL A 234 21.14 5.44 -15.92
N LYS A 235 20.84 6.58 -15.31
CA LYS A 235 21.84 7.58 -14.90
C LYS A 235 22.07 7.51 -13.39
N GLY A 236 23.33 7.59 -13.00
CA GLY A 236 23.73 7.59 -11.60
C GLY A 236 25.16 8.11 -11.41
N ARG A 237 25.71 7.90 -10.24
CA ARG A 237 27.10 8.24 -9.92
C ARG A 237 27.97 6.97 -9.96
N ASP A 238 28.99 6.97 -10.79
CA ASP A 238 29.99 5.90 -10.81
C ASP A 238 30.72 5.84 -9.47
N LEU A 239 30.76 4.66 -8.86
CA LEU A 239 31.36 4.49 -7.51
C LEU A 239 32.89 4.48 -7.53
N ARG A 240 33.54 4.26 -8.69
CA ARG A 240 35.00 4.26 -8.82
C ARG A 240 35.53 5.68 -9.06
N SER A 241 34.93 6.40 -10.00
CA SER A 241 35.38 7.75 -10.39
C SER A 241 34.70 8.89 -9.64
N GLY A 242 33.52 8.62 -9.02
CA GLY A 242 32.69 9.64 -8.40
C GLY A 242 31.91 10.52 -9.38
N THR A 243 32.08 10.30 -10.69
CA THR A 243 31.48 11.13 -11.75
C THR A 243 30.10 10.61 -12.17
N PRO A 244 29.24 11.47 -12.79
CA PRO A 244 28.02 11.01 -13.43
C PRO A 244 28.29 9.99 -14.54
N LYS A 245 27.47 8.93 -14.61
CA LYS A 245 27.59 7.86 -15.60
C LYS A 245 26.19 7.39 -16.02
N GLU A 246 26.10 6.93 -17.26
CA GLU A 246 24.92 6.28 -17.82
C GLU A 246 25.27 4.85 -18.20
N VAL A 247 24.35 3.90 -17.91
CA VAL A 247 24.46 2.48 -18.31
C VAL A 247 23.11 2.04 -18.86
N ASN A 248 23.11 1.03 -19.74
CA ASN A 248 21.90 0.38 -20.20
C ASN A 248 21.68 -0.92 -19.42
N ILE A 249 20.47 -1.13 -18.91
CA ILE A 249 20.02 -2.34 -18.25
C ILE A 249 18.98 -3.05 -19.09
N THR A 250 18.79 -4.34 -18.83
CA THR A 250 17.85 -5.23 -19.54
C THR A 250 16.76 -5.75 -18.62
N GLU A 251 15.77 -6.46 -19.16
CA GLU A 251 14.76 -7.18 -18.38
C GLU A 251 15.41 -8.30 -17.52
N GLU A 252 16.47 -8.93 -18.02
CA GLU A 252 17.22 -9.94 -17.27
C GLU A 252 17.84 -9.35 -15.99
N ASP A 253 18.41 -8.16 -16.08
CA ASP A 253 18.99 -7.47 -14.92
C ASP A 253 17.94 -7.20 -13.83
N THR A 254 16.74 -6.74 -14.22
CA THR A 254 15.68 -6.48 -13.27
C THR A 254 15.08 -7.75 -12.69
N ALA A 255 14.94 -8.80 -13.50
CA ALA A 255 14.46 -10.10 -13.02
C ALA A 255 15.46 -10.76 -12.05
N GLU A 256 16.77 -10.62 -12.29
CA GLU A 256 17.81 -11.11 -11.38
C GLU A 256 17.80 -10.31 -10.07
N ALA A 257 17.73 -8.97 -10.15
CA ALA A 257 17.65 -8.12 -8.98
C ALA A 257 16.47 -8.48 -8.07
N LEU A 258 15.31 -8.81 -8.65
CA LEU A 258 14.07 -9.10 -7.93
C LEU A 258 13.89 -10.57 -7.53
N ASN A 259 14.77 -11.47 -7.98
CA ASN A 259 14.57 -12.91 -7.83
C ASN A 259 14.40 -13.38 -6.39
N ASP A 260 15.18 -12.86 -5.46
CA ASP A 260 15.08 -13.27 -4.06
C ASP A 260 13.80 -12.74 -3.39
N ILE A 261 13.37 -11.53 -3.74
CA ILE A 261 12.08 -10.97 -3.33
C ILE A 261 10.92 -11.87 -3.81
N MET A 262 10.96 -12.29 -5.08
CA MET A 262 9.95 -13.21 -5.64
C MET A 262 9.93 -14.55 -4.92
N LYS A 263 11.10 -15.14 -4.62
CA LYS A 263 11.17 -16.39 -3.87
C LYS A 263 10.56 -16.30 -2.48
N GLU A 264 10.82 -15.21 -1.75
CA GLU A 264 10.27 -15.00 -0.41
C GLU A 264 8.75 -14.88 -0.44
N MET A 265 8.20 -14.12 -1.39
CA MET A 265 6.74 -14.02 -1.59
C MET A 265 6.13 -15.38 -1.93
N ILE A 266 6.72 -16.12 -2.87
CA ILE A 266 6.25 -17.45 -3.28
C ILE A 266 6.28 -18.42 -2.09
N ASN A 267 7.32 -18.42 -1.28
CA ASN A 267 7.42 -19.27 -0.09
C ASN A 267 6.30 -18.93 0.91
N ALA A 268 5.96 -17.67 1.08
CA ALA A 268 4.87 -17.27 1.96
C ALA A 268 3.49 -17.67 1.41
N ILE A 269 3.28 -17.60 0.09
CA ILE A 269 2.07 -18.11 -0.56
C ILE A 269 1.95 -19.63 -0.35
N LYS A 270 3.03 -20.39 -0.56
CA LYS A 270 3.06 -21.84 -0.32
C LYS A 270 2.74 -22.19 1.14
N GLN A 271 3.29 -21.44 2.11
CA GLN A 271 2.96 -21.60 3.52
C GLN A 271 1.49 -21.31 3.82
N ALA A 272 0.87 -20.32 3.14
CA ALA A 272 -0.55 -20.08 3.29
C ALA A 272 -1.38 -21.26 2.79
N LEU A 273 -1.02 -21.84 1.65
CA LEU A 273 -1.68 -23.02 1.09
C LEU A 273 -1.53 -24.26 2.00
N GLU A 274 -0.34 -24.48 2.55
CA GLU A 274 -0.07 -25.59 3.51
C GLU A 274 -0.91 -25.47 4.79
N ASN A 275 -1.24 -24.26 5.22
CA ASN A 275 -2.03 -24.00 6.42
C ASN A 275 -3.54 -23.82 6.14
N THR A 276 -3.94 -23.95 4.89
CA THR A 276 -5.36 -23.84 4.48
C THR A 276 -6.05 -25.20 4.64
N PRO A 277 -7.26 -25.27 5.25
CA PRO A 277 -8.04 -26.51 5.32
C PRO A 277 -8.24 -27.16 3.96
N PRO A 278 -8.26 -28.50 3.85
CA PRO A 278 -8.34 -29.23 2.58
C PRO A 278 -9.50 -28.83 1.69
N GLU A 279 -10.69 -28.61 2.26
CA GLU A 279 -11.89 -28.23 1.53
C GLU A 279 -11.72 -26.86 0.86
N LEU A 280 -11.16 -25.89 1.58
CA LEU A 280 -10.91 -24.56 1.02
C LEU A 280 -9.72 -24.58 0.04
N SER A 281 -8.74 -25.44 0.27
CA SER A 281 -7.64 -25.63 -0.69
C SER A 281 -8.16 -26.22 -2.02
N ALA A 282 -9.17 -27.08 -1.98
CA ALA A 282 -9.81 -27.60 -3.18
C ALA A 282 -10.47 -26.49 -4.01
N ASP A 283 -11.15 -25.55 -3.35
CA ASP A 283 -11.76 -24.39 -4.02
C ASP A 283 -10.70 -23.55 -4.75
N LEU A 284 -9.50 -23.41 -4.17
CA LEU A 284 -8.42 -22.60 -4.76
C LEU A 284 -7.83 -23.21 -6.04
N VAL A 285 -8.07 -24.49 -6.31
CA VAL A 285 -7.65 -25.12 -7.59
C VAL A 285 -8.40 -24.49 -8.77
N ASP A 286 -9.68 -24.18 -8.58
CA ASP A 286 -10.52 -23.58 -9.61
C ASP A 286 -10.52 -22.05 -9.53
N MET A 287 -10.62 -21.49 -8.32
CA MET A 287 -10.71 -20.04 -8.09
C MET A 287 -9.35 -19.34 -8.22
N GLY A 288 -8.27 -20.06 -7.91
CA GLY A 288 -6.93 -19.51 -7.93
C GLY A 288 -6.66 -18.50 -6.79
N LEU A 289 -5.66 -17.66 -7.00
CA LEU A 289 -5.34 -16.54 -6.14
C LEU A 289 -5.47 -15.21 -6.88
N THR A 290 -5.91 -14.18 -6.18
CA THR A 290 -6.06 -12.83 -6.73
C THR A 290 -4.94 -11.92 -6.21
N LEU A 291 -4.27 -11.23 -7.14
CA LEU A 291 -3.23 -10.23 -6.84
C LEU A 291 -3.84 -8.83 -6.83
N THR A 292 -3.51 -8.07 -5.79
CA THR A 292 -3.87 -6.65 -5.63
C THR A 292 -2.66 -5.82 -5.20
N GLY A 293 -2.86 -4.52 -5.05
CA GLY A 293 -1.78 -3.58 -4.72
C GLY A 293 -0.89 -3.23 -5.91
N GLY A 294 -0.04 -2.23 -5.71
CA GLY A 294 0.84 -1.72 -6.75
C GLY A 294 1.88 -2.71 -7.25
N GLY A 295 2.32 -3.64 -6.39
CA GLY A 295 3.26 -4.70 -6.74
C GLY A 295 2.68 -5.75 -7.70
N ALA A 296 1.36 -5.92 -7.74
CA ALA A 296 0.67 -6.80 -8.70
C ALA A 296 0.86 -6.34 -10.16
N LEU A 297 1.23 -5.09 -10.38
CA LEU A 297 1.54 -4.54 -11.70
C LEU A 297 2.95 -4.90 -12.21
N LEU A 298 3.78 -5.55 -11.38
CA LEU A 298 5.08 -6.02 -11.85
C LEU A 298 4.88 -7.01 -13.01
N LYS A 299 5.56 -6.76 -14.11
CA LYS A 299 5.39 -7.54 -15.34
C LYS A 299 5.64 -9.03 -15.11
N ASN A 300 4.70 -9.87 -15.56
CA ASN A 300 4.75 -11.34 -15.47
C ASN A 300 4.79 -11.91 -14.03
N ILE A 301 4.40 -11.15 -13.01
CA ILE A 301 4.35 -11.65 -11.63
C ILE A 301 3.29 -12.76 -11.49
N ASP A 302 2.16 -12.60 -12.15
CA ASP A 302 1.07 -13.59 -12.27
C ASP A 302 1.59 -14.93 -12.82
N LYS A 303 2.33 -14.87 -13.91
CA LYS A 303 2.93 -16.07 -14.55
C LYS A 303 3.98 -16.74 -13.65
N ARG A 304 4.78 -15.93 -12.94
CA ARG A 304 5.79 -16.45 -12.02
C ARG A 304 5.12 -17.17 -10.85
N PHE A 305 4.10 -16.57 -10.25
CA PHE A 305 3.39 -17.15 -9.12
C PHE A 305 2.60 -18.39 -9.55
N SER A 306 1.89 -18.33 -10.68
CA SER A 306 1.17 -19.49 -11.23
C SER A 306 2.09 -20.68 -11.50
N LYS A 307 3.25 -20.45 -12.11
CA LYS A 307 4.25 -21.49 -12.38
C LYS A 307 4.76 -22.17 -11.10
N GLU A 308 4.97 -21.38 -10.04
CA GLU A 308 5.58 -21.88 -8.79
C GLU A 308 4.57 -22.48 -7.81
N THR A 309 3.30 -22.08 -7.89
CA THR A 309 2.22 -22.55 -7.00
C THR A 309 1.36 -23.63 -7.65
N GLY A 310 1.33 -23.68 -8.98
CA GLY A 310 0.44 -24.56 -9.74
C GLY A 310 -1.00 -24.10 -9.82
N LEU A 311 -1.33 -22.92 -9.24
CA LEU A 311 -2.67 -22.36 -9.21
C LEU A 311 -2.89 -21.32 -10.31
N PRO A 312 -4.13 -21.10 -10.77
CA PRO A 312 -4.49 -19.90 -11.52
C PRO A 312 -4.17 -18.64 -10.72
N VAL A 313 -3.63 -17.61 -11.38
CA VAL A 313 -3.31 -16.32 -10.75
C VAL A 313 -3.95 -15.20 -11.55
N HIS A 314 -4.77 -14.41 -10.89
CA HIS A 314 -5.52 -13.31 -11.48
C HIS A 314 -5.06 -11.98 -10.88
N VAL A 315 -4.77 -11.02 -11.74
CA VAL A 315 -4.55 -9.64 -11.29
C VAL A 315 -5.91 -8.93 -11.30
N ALA A 316 -6.28 -8.26 -10.20
CA ALA A 316 -7.52 -7.50 -10.13
C ALA A 316 -7.56 -6.40 -11.22
N ASP A 317 -8.75 -6.00 -11.67
CA ASP A 317 -8.91 -5.02 -12.76
C ASP A 317 -8.25 -3.67 -12.44
N ASP A 318 -8.38 -3.19 -11.21
CA ASP A 318 -7.70 -1.99 -10.69
C ASP A 318 -6.99 -2.31 -9.37
N PRO A 319 -5.81 -2.97 -9.44
CA PRO A 319 -5.15 -3.48 -8.26
C PRO A 319 -4.68 -2.38 -7.30
N LEU A 320 -4.44 -1.16 -7.80
CA LEU A 320 -3.99 -0.03 -7.00
C LEU A 320 -5.06 0.52 -6.06
N SER A 321 -6.33 0.37 -6.40
CA SER A 321 -7.44 0.94 -5.62
C SER A 321 -8.26 -0.11 -4.87
N CYS A 322 -7.98 -1.41 -5.00
CA CYS A 322 -8.76 -2.47 -4.37
C CYS A 322 -8.96 -2.25 -2.88
N VAL A 323 -7.90 -2.00 -2.11
CA VAL A 323 -7.98 -1.76 -0.67
C VAL A 323 -8.87 -0.56 -0.35
N ALA A 324 -8.63 0.57 -1.02
CA ALA A 324 -9.40 1.80 -0.80
C ALA A 324 -10.88 1.62 -1.17
N VAL A 325 -11.15 1.03 -2.33
CA VAL A 325 -12.53 0.76 -2.81
C VAL A 325 -13.24 -0.20 -1.87
N GLY A 326 -12.55 -1.25 -1.42
CA GLY A 326 -13.11 -2.22 -0.48
C GLY A 326 -13.41 -1.59 0.89
N THR A 327 -12.49 -0.76 1.40
CA THR A 327 -12.70 0.01 2.63
C THR A 327 -13.90 0.95 2.47
N GLY A 328 -14.05 1.60 1.30
CA GLY A 328 -15.21 2.42 0.96
C GLY A 328 -16.53 1.63 0.93
N LYS A 329 -16.54 0.46 0.28
CA LYS A 329 -17.71 -0.45 0.27
C LYS A 329 -18.09 -0.91 1.68
N ALA A 330 -17.10 -1.24 2.52
CA ALA A 330 -17.32 -1.62 3.91
C ALA A 330 -17.92 -0.46 4.73
N LEU A 331 -17.49 0.78 4.48
CA LEU A 331 -18.08 1.98 5.09
C LEU A 331 -19.54 2.22 4.64
N ASP A 332 -19.84 1.98 3.35
CA ASP A 332 -21.18 2.14 2.79
C ASP A 332 -22.15 1.07 3.30
N GLN A 333 -21.68 -0.16 3.46
CA GLN A 333 -22.45 -1.35 3.85
C GLN A 333 -22.09 -1.85 5.26
N GLU A 334 -21.95 -0.94 6.21
CA GLU A 334 -21.48 -1.24 7.59
C GLU A 334 -22.24 -2.39 8.25
N GLN A 335 -23.54 -2.52 8.01
CA GLN A 335 -24.33 -3.61 8.59
C GLN A 335 -23.89 -4.98 8.09
N THR A 336 -23.54 -5.08 6.81
CA THR A 336 -23.08 -6.32 6.17
C THR A 336 -21.70 -6.73 6.66
N PHE A 337 -20.82 -5.76 6.84
CA PHE A 337 -19.43 -6.00 7.20
C PHE A 337 -19.10 -5.71 8.68
N SER A 338 -20.13 -5.53 9.53
CA SER A 338 -19.95 -5.12 10.93
C SER A 338 -19.03 -6.02 11.75
N THR A 339 -19.03 -7.33 11.47
CA THR A 339 -18.16 -8.33 12.15
C THR A 339 -16.69 -8.22 11.75
N MET A 340 -16.38 -7.56 10.64
CA MET A 340 -15.03 -7.35 10.11
C MET A 340 -14.43 -6.01 10.55
N LEU A 341 -15.22 -5.16 11.22
CA LEU A 341 -14.80 -3.83 11.70
C LEU A 341 -14.42 -3.91 13.18
N SER A 342 -13.35 -3.23 13.56
CA SER A 342 -12.89 -3.16 14.94
C SER A 342 -12.74 -1.71 15.42
N GLU A 343 -12.92 -1.51 16.72
CA GLU A 343 -12.62 -0.26 17.44
C GLU A 343 -11.66 -0.58 18.59
N TYR A 344 -10.64 0.25 18.81
CA TYR A 344 -9.63 0.09 19.85
C TYR A 344 -9.68 1.22 20.86
#